data_d29dd6e8e1447324e950cdb30649824b
#
_entry.id   d29dd6e8e1447324e950cdb30649824b
#
_cell.length_a   1.000
_cell.length_b   1.000
_cell.length_c   1.000
_cell.angle_alpha   90.00
_cell.angle_beta   90.00
_cell.angle_gamma   90.00
#
_symmetry.space_group_name_H-M   'P 1'
#
loop_
_entity.id
_entity.type
_entity.pdbx_description
1 polymer ?
#
loop_
_entity_poly.entity_id
_entity_poly.type
_entity_poly.pdbx_seq_one_letter_code
_entity_poly.pdbx_strand_id
1 'polypeptide(L)'
;LPIPREEQKSAQKHEAAGFETWCVGGAIRDNLLGVENHDFDLTTSAPPPEVQKVFKRTVPVGIEHGTVAVLDASNQAHEVTTFRKDIQTDGRHALVEFGVSLMDDLARRDFTINAIAYHPLRHEWRDPFQGAQDLEKKLIRSVGDPNWRFQEDYLRILRALRFSARFEFRIHPRTLEAAKANVQGLAQLSAERVRDEWFKGIDTAKKVSKLVALWKDIGAKRIWLPELGDATNVDKLPRDPVVLTAYIAKDPASLLTRLKCSNRDIERGRAIGKWRDHYPDSRDAARVRKWLSDVGEHVDDLLIGAADPVRKAVAQVRAQHPPLALKDLAVRGDDLIAAGVRPGPDVGEALARLLDEVLEDPSRNTRDYLLSRV
;
A
#
# COMPACT_ATOMS: atom_id res chain seq x y z
N LEU A 1 24.36 15.35 -8.45
CA LEU A 1 23.72 14.38 -7.55
C LEU A 1 24.75 13.37 -7.03
N PRO A 2 24.64 12.91 -5.78
CA PRO A 2 25.47 11.85 -5.24
C PRO A 2 24.98 10.48 -5.77
N ILE A 3 25.43 10.09 -6.96
CA ILE A 3 25.08 8.80 -7.52
C ILE A 3 25.91 7.72 -6.82
N PRO A 4 25.32 6.62 -6.35
CA PRO A 4 26.03 5.52 -5.72
C PRO A 4 27.06 4.89 -6.67
N ARG A 5 28.08 4.26 -6.10
CA ARG A 5 29.22 3.70 -6.85
C ARG A 5 28.82 2.60 -7.85
N GLU A 6 27.80 1.82 -7.50
CA GLU A 6 27.41 0.68 -8.34
C GLU A 6 26.70 1.15 -9.61
N GLU A 7 25.85 2.18 -9.53
CA GLU A 7 25.22 2.82 -10.68
C GLU A 7 26.27 3.49 -11.59
N GLN A 8 27.29 4.16 -11.00
CA GLN A 8 28.39 4.72 -11.76
C GLN A 8 29.18 3.63 -12.49
N LYS A 9 29.51 2.50 -11.83
CA LYS A 9 30.18 1.36 -12.45
C LYS A 9 29.32 0.71 -13.53
N SER A 10 28.01 0.62 -13.30
CA SER A 10 27.09 0.10 -14.29
C SER A 10 27.09 0.98 -15.54
N ALA A 11 26.98 2.29 -15.39
CA ALA A 11 27.05 3.22 -16.50
C ALA A 11 28.41 3.16 -17.23
N GLN A 12 29.54 3.06 -16.52
CA GLN A 12 30.87 2.90 -17.12
C GLN A 12 30.96 1.67 -18.01
N LYS A 13 30.41 0.53 -17.57
CA LYS A 13 30.43 -0.71 -18.35
C LYS A 13 29.58 -0.61 -19.61
N HIS A 14 28.39 0.00 -19.51
CA HIS A 14 27.54 0.22 -20.67
C HIS A 14 28.22 1.14 -21.70
N GLU A 15 28.79 2.26 -21.23
CA GLU A 15 29.48 3.20 -22.15
C GLU A 15 30.73 2.60 -22.78
N ALA A 16 31.50 1.80 -22.03
CA ALA A 16 32.63 1.04 -22.60
C ALA A 16 32.19 0.04 -23.68
N ALA A 17 30.96 -0.45 -23.61
CA ALA A 17 30.34 -1.30 -24.62
C ALA A 17 29.63 -0.51 -25.74
N GLY A 18 29.69 0.83 -25.72
CA GLY A 18 29.08 1.71 -26.73
C GLY A 18 27.63 2.06 -26.51
N PHE A 19 27.11 1.85 -25.30
CA PHE A 19 25.72 2.12 -24.97
C PHE A 19 25.58 3.32 -24.02
N GLU A 20 24.69 4.23 -24.36
CA GLU A 20 24.34 5.39 -23.52
C GLU A 20 23.54 4.96 -22.28
N THR A 21 23.83 5.56 -21.10
CA THR A 21 23.14 5.20 -19.85
C THR A 21 22.90 6.42 -18.97
N TRP A 22 21.66 6.54 -18.46
CA TRP A 22 21.19 7.66 -17.63
C TRP A 22 20.50 7.17 -16.36
N CYS A 23 20.61 7.94 -15.28
CA CYS A 23 19.74 7.81 -14.11
C CYS A 23 18.44 8.56 -14.36
N VAL A 24 17.30 7.97 -13.97
CA VAL A 24 15.98 8.52 -14.25
C VAL A 24 15.00 8.29 -13.08
N GLY A 25 13.84 8.88 -13.14
CA GLY A 25 12.69 8.48 -12.33
C GLY A 25 12.65 9.06 -10.92
N GLY A 26 12.21 8.21 -9.98
CA GLY A 26 11.87 8.63 -8.63
C GLY A 26 13.03 9.18 -7.82
N ALA A 27 14.19 8.57 -7.88
CA ALA A 27 15.37 9.00 -7.14
C ALA A 27 15.88 10.37 -7.59
N ILE A 28 15.84 10.66 -8.90
CA ILE A 28 16.21 11.99 -9.41
C ILE A 28 15.30 13.06 -8.83
N ARG A 29 13.99 12.85 -8.90
CA ARG A 29 12.99 13.77 -8.34
C ARG A 29 13.16 13.96 -6.84
N ASP A 30 13.29 12.86 -6.08
CA ASP A 30 13.36 12.91 -4.62
C ASP A 30 14.63 13.65 -4.18
N ASN A 31 15.79 13.40 -4.82
CA ASN A 31 17.02 14.14 -4.56
C ASN A 31 16.91 15.64 -4.92
N LEU A 32 16.22 16.00 -6.00
CA LEU A 32 15.96 17.41 -6.34
C LEU A 32 15.05 18.11 -5.30
N LEU A 33 14.23 17.34 -4.59
CA LEU A 33 13.41 17.82 -3.47
C LEU A 33 14.15 17.83 -2.12
N GLY A 34 15.45 17.45 -2.11
CA GLY A 34 16.25 17.36 -0.88
C GLY A 34 15.93 16.13 -0.03
N VAL A 35 15.22 15.15 -0.59
CA VAL A 35 14.96 13.85 0.04
C VAL A 35 16.00 12.87 -0.48
N GLU A 36 16.90 12.44 0.40
CA GLU A 36 17.95 11.48 0.04
C GLU A 36 17.31 10.16 -0.40
N ASN A 37 17.63 9.74 -1.62
CA ASN A 37 17.16 8.49 -2.21
C ASN A 37 18.30 7.91 -3.05
N HIS A 38 18.74 6.71 -2.72
CA HIS A 38 19.85 6.00 -3.36
C HIS A 38 19.38 4.92 -4.33
N ASP A 39 18.09 4.72 -4.50
CA ASP A 39 17.50 3.73 -5.42
C ASP A 39 17.33 4.34 -6.82
N PHE A 40 18.44 4.46 -7.53
CA PHE A 40 18.45 5.05 -8.86
C PHE A 40 18.16 4.02 -9.94
N ASP A 41 17.06 4.20 -10.64
CA ASP A 41 16.75 3.46 -11.86
C ASP A 41 17.70 3.91 -12.98
N LEU A 42 18.35 2.94 -13.64
CA LEU A 42 19.14 3.19 -14.85
C LEU A 42 18.30 2.94 -16.11
N THR A 43 18.43 3.81 -17.08
CA THR A 43 17.90 3.58 -18.42
C THR A 43 19.03 3.65 -19.45
N THR A 44 19.01 2.77 -20.46
CA THR A 44 20.14 2.61 -21.41
C THR A 44 19.66 2.40 -22.83
N SER A 45 20.53 2.72 -23.81
CA SER A 45 20.31 2.36 -25.21
C SER A 45 20.56 0.87 -25.49
N ALA A 46 21.19 0.12 -24.56
CA ALA A 46 21.43 -1.30 -24.70
C ALA A 46 20.12 -2.09 -24.64
N PRO A 47 19.77 -2.92 -25.65
CA PRO A 47 18.66 -3.86 -25.52
C PRO A 47 18.96 -4.94 -24.49
N PRO A 48 17.95 -5.64 -23.92
CA PRO A 48 18.15 -6.60 -22.85
C PRO A 48 19.22 -7.67 -23.11
N PRO A 49 19.34 -8.27 -24.30
CA PRO A 49 20.43 -9.23 -24.59
C PRO A 49 21.84 -8.63 -24.50
N GLU A 50 21.98 -7.34 -24.86
CA GLU A 50 23.26 -6.65 -24.74
C GLU A 50 23.60 -6.31 -23.29
N VAL A 51 22.61 -5.90 -22.47
CA VAL A 51 22.78 -5.74 -21.02
C VAL A 51 23.29 -7.06 -20.41
N GLN A 52 22.70 -8.19 -20.78
CA GLN A 52 23.11 -9.51 -20.29
C GLN A 52 24.54 -9.93 -20.75
N LYS A 53 25.00 -9.43 -21.88
CA LYS A 53 26.40 -9.63 -22.33
C LYS A 53 27.39 -8.76 -21.56
N VAL A 54 27.01 -7.51 -21.28
CA VAL A 54 27.86 -6.55 -20.54
C VAL A 54 28.05 -6.99 -19.08
N PHE A 55 27.03 -7.62 -18.48
CA PHE A 55 27.05 -8.04 -17.08
C PHE A 55 26.98 -9.56 -16.94
N LYS A 56 27.93 -10.14 -16.19
CA LYS A 56 27.97 -11.59 -15.93
C LYS A 56 26.85 -12.11 -15.04
N ARG A 57 26.27 -11.25 -14.23
CA ARG A 57 25.27 -11.62 -13.21
C ARG A 57 24.02 -10.75 -13.41
N THR A 58 23.03 -11.31 -14.06
CA THR A 58 21.77 -10.65 -14.36
C THR A 58 20.59 -11.54 -14.03
N VAL A 59 19.46 -10.93 -13.69
CA VAL A 59 18.16 -11.60 -13.48
C VAL A 59 17.14 -10.95 -14.41
N PRO A 60 16.40 -11.73 -15.20
CA PRO A 60 15.31 -11.19 -16.03
C PRO A 60 14.12 -10.82 -15.14
N VAL A 61 13.84 -9.53 -14.96
CA VAL A 61 12.76 -9.03 -14.08
C VAL A 61 11.54 -8.54 -14.88
N GLY A 62 11.67 -8.38 -16.18
CA GLY A 62 10.64 -7.87 -17.09
C GLY A 62 11.22 -7.64 -18.47
N ILE A 63 11.80 -8.69 -19.05
CA ILE A 63 12.48 -8.61 -20.38
C ILE A 63 11.51 -8.11 -21.45
N GLU A 64 10.25 -8.53 -21.40
CA GLU A 64 9.20 -8.08 -22.31
C GLU A 64 8.95 -6.57 -22.22
N HIS A 65 9.34 -5.96 -21.11
CA HIS A 65 9.28 -4.51 -20.87
C HIS A 65 10.66 -3.85 -20.94
N GLY A 66 11.70 -4.60 -21.30
CA GLY A 66 13.07 -4.11 -21.44
C GLY A 66 13.85 -3.97 -20.16
N THR A 67 13.39 -4.55 -19.03
CA THR A 67 14.06 -4.42 -17.73
C THR A 67 14.88 -5.67 -17.39
N VAL A 68 16.14 -5.47 -17.02
CA VAL A 68 17.07 -6.49 -16.52
C VAL A 68 17.62 -6.01 -15.19
N ALA A 69 17.57 -6.83 -14.15
CA ALA A 69 18.27 -6.55 -12.90
C ALA A 69 19.74 -7.01 -13.02
N VAL A 70 20.67 -6.12 -12.78
CA VAL A 70 22.11 -6.38 -12.69
C VAL A 70 22.45 -6.58 -11.21
N LEU A 71 23.09 -7.72 -10.88
CA LEU A 71 23.51 -8.00 -9.51
C LEU A 71 24.93 -7.48 -9.27
N ASP A 72 25.09 -6.69 -8.21
CA ASP A 72 26.40 -6.24 -7.75
C ASP A 72 27.17 -7.33 -6.98
N ALA A 73 28.35 -6.99 -6.43
CA ALA A 73 29.19 -7.94 -5.71
C ALA A 73 28.51 -8.47 -4.42
N SER A 74 27.60 -7.70 -3.83
CA SER A 74 26.84 -8.04 -2.61
C SER A 74 25.52 -8.76 -2.90
N ASN A 75 25.22 -9.11 -4.15
CA ASN A 75 23.94 -9.64 -4.64
C ASN A 75 22.77 -8.66 -4.59
N GLN A 76 23.03 -7.37 -4.41
CA GLN A 76 21.99 -6.37 -4.57
C GLN A 76 21.64 -6.19 -6.04
N ALA A 77 20.35 -6.12 -6.33
CA ALA A 77 19.83 -5.94 -7.68
C ALA A 77 19.70 -4.45 -8.01
N HIS A 78 20.19 -4.06 -9.18
CA HIS A 78 20.05 -2.71 -9.75
C HIS A 78 19.30 -2.82 -11.06
N GLU A 79 18.16 -2.14 -11.17
CA GLU A 79 17.32 -2.21 -12.35
C GLU A 79 17.90 -1.38 -13.49
N VAL A 80 18.05 -2.00 -14.65
CA VAL A 80 18.46 -1.37 -15.90
C VAL A 80 17.36 -1.60 -16.93
N THR A 81 16.77 -0.52 -17.41
CA THR A 81 15.69 -0.57 -18.41
C THR A 81 16.19 -0.02 -19.75
N THR A 82 15.95 -0.74 -20.83
CA THR A 82 16.24 -0.28 -22.18
C THR A 82 15.34 0.91 -22.55
N PHE A 83 15.87 1.93 -23.23
CA PHE A 83 15.05 3.00 -23.82
C PHE A 83 13.95 2.39 -24.66
N ARG A 84 12.72 2.81 -24.40
CA ARG A 84 11.56 2.28 -25.08
C ARG A 84 10.52 3.34 -25.36
N LYS A 85 9.72 3.09 -26.39
CA LYS A 85 8.52 3.84 -26.72
C LYS A 85 7.33 2.90 -26.65
N ASP A 86 6.25 3.34 -26.08
CA ASP A 86 5.00 2.59 -26.07
C ASP A 86 4.31 2.77 -27.42
N ILE A 87 4.15 1.69 -28.21
CA ILE A 87 3.52 1.72 -29.53
C ILE A 87 2.02 1.59 -29.39
N GLN A 88 1.58 0.63 -28.56
CA GLN A 88 0.18 0.36 -28.27
C GLN A 88 0.06 -0.11 -26.83
N THR A 89 -0.91 0.42 -26.13
CA THR A 89 -1.20 0.00 -24.74
C THR A 89 -2.69 -0.28 -24.61
N ASP A 90 -3.01 -1.39 -23.93
CA ASP A 90 -4.37 -1.73 -23.50
C ASP A 90 -4.62 -1.35 -22.03
N GLY A 91 -3.74 -0.50 -21.48
CA GLY A 91 -3.77 -0.11 -20.07
C GLY A 91 -3.12 -1.13 -19.13
N ARG A 92 -2.85 -2.36 -19.59
CA ARG A 92 -2.19 -3.42 -18.80
C ARG A 92 -0.88 -3.89 -19.42
N HIS A 93 -0.86 -4.04 -20.74
CA HIS A 93 0.33 -4.43 -21.49
C HIS A 93 0.60 -3.36 -22.53
N ALA A 94 1.84 -2.91 -22.59
CA ALA A 94 2.32 -2.04 -23.64
C ALA A 94 3.16 -2.87 -24.63
N LEU A 95 2.79 -2.83 -25.91
CA LEU A 95 3.71 -3.23 -26.96
C LEU A 95 4.77 -2.14 -27.04
N VAL A 96 6.02 -2.50 -26.78
CA VAL A 96 7.11 -1.55 -26.68
C VAL A 96 8.05 -1.69 -27.87
N GLU A 97 8.57 -0.56 -28.34
CA GLU A 97 9.64 -0.49 -29.33
C GLU A 97 10.95 -0.14 -28.60
N PHE A 98 11.99 -0.94 -28.86
CA PHE A 98 13.34 -0.68 -28.39
C PHE A 98 14.19 -0.02 -29.48
N GLY A 99 15.37 0.48 -29.12
CA GLY A 99 16.26 1.18 -30.07
C GLY A 99 15.86 2.64 -30.33
N VAL A 100 15.02 3.19 -29.47
CA VAL A 100 14.59 4.59 -29.48
C VAL A 100 15.57 5.48 -28.71
N SER A 101 15.37 6.80 -28.77
CA SER A 101 16.20 7.76 -28.05
C SER A 101 15.82 7.91 -26.58
N LEU A 102 16.72 8.47 -25.74
CA LEU A 102 16.40 8.92 -24.38
C LEU A 102 15.17 9.85 -24.37
N MET A 103 15.05 10.72 -25.37
CA MET A 103 13.92 11.64 -25.50
C MET A 103 12.59 10.89 -25.59
N ASP A 104 12.54 9.82 -26.38
CA ASP A 104 11.33 9.00 -26.52
C ASP A 104 11.01 8.28 -25.18
N ASP A 105 12.02 7.79 -24.47
CA ASP A 105 11.82 7.16 -23.15
C ASP A 105 11.30 8.17 -22.10
N LEU A 106 11.81 9.41 -22.10
CA LEU A 106 11.31 10.45 -21.22
C LEU A 106 9.91 10.92 -21.64
N ALA A 107 9.60 10.97 -22.93
CA ALA A 107 8.31 11.41 -23.46
C ALA A 107 7.16 10.46 -23.12
N ARG A 108 7.39 9.15 -22.91
CA ARG A 108 6.34 8.19 -22.52
C ARG A 108 6.01 8.20 -21.02
N ARG A 109 6.77 8.92 -20.19
CA ARG A 109 6.56 8.96 -18.75
C ARG A 109 5.27 9.70 -18.37
N ASP A 110 4.80 9.48 -17.15
CA ASP A 110 3.53 10.00 -16.66
C ASP A 110 3.55 11.51 -16.42
N PHE A 111 4.51 11.99 -15.63
CA PHE A 111 4.60 13.39 -15.21
C PHE A 111 5.98 13.98 -15.47
N THR A 112 6.01 15.29 -15.73
CA THR A 112 7.24 16.05 -16.00
C THR A 112 8.29 15.85 -14.91
N ILE A 113 7.88 15.84 -13.65
CA ILE A 113 8.74 15.62 -12.47
C ILE A 113 9.40 14.24 -12.41
N ASN A 114 8.93 13.28 -13.19
CA ASN A 114 9.48 11.92 -13.34
C ASN A 114 10.20 11.72 -14.68
N ALA A 115 10.21 12.75 -15.54
CA ALA A 115 10.79 12.75 -16.88
C ALA A 115 12.08 13.56 -16.95
N ILE A 116 12.86 13.55 -15.87
CA ILE A 116 14.17 14.16 -15.74
C ILE A 116 15.22 13.05 -15.74
N ALA A 117 16.29 13.22 -16.52
CA ALA A 117 17.42 12.32 -16.55
C ALA A 117 18.71 13.03 -16.12
N TYR A 118 19.58 12.26 -15.47
CA TYR A 118 20.92 12.71 -15.05
C TYR A 118 21.97 11.70 -15.48
N HIS A 119 23.01 12.18 -16.17
CA HIS A 119 24.11 11.33 -16.61
C HIS A 119 25.10 11.12 -15.48
N PRO A 120 25.30 9.88 -14.98
CA PRO A 120 26.05 9.63 -13.75
C PRO A 120 27.56 9.88 -13.89
N LEU A 121 28.11 9.90 -15.11
CA LEU A 121 29.54 10.08 -15.35
C LEU A 121 29.88 11.49 -15.87
N ARG A 122 29.08 12.03 -16.80
CA ARG A 122 29.29 13.37 -17.38
C ARG A 122 28.68 14.49 -16.56
N HIS A 123 27.84 14.14 -15.54
CA HIS A 123 27.12 15.10 -14.70
C HIS A 123 26.21 16.05 -15.48
N GLU A 124 25.66 15.56 -16.61
CA GLU A 124 24.75 16.28 -17.48
C GLU A 124 23.28 16.05 -17.09
N TRP A 125 22.47 17.06 -17.29
CA TRP A 125 21.02 17.01 -17.12
C TRP A 125 20.29 16.94 -18.45
N ARG A 126 19.21 16.18 -18.50
CA ARG A 126 18.21 16.22 -19.58
C ARG A 126 16.84 16.36 -18.96
N ASP A 127 16.22 17.51 -19.17
CA ASP A 127 14.89 17.86 -18.67
C ASP A 127 14.07 18.52 -19.80
N PRO A 128 13.68 17.75 -20.82
CA PRO A 128 13.01 18.31 -22.00
C PRO A 128 11.59 18.81 -21.71
N PHE A 129 11.00 18.40 -20.59
CA PHE A 129 9.63 18.70 -20.20
C PHE A 129 9.53 19.66 -19.01
N GLN A 130 10.64 20.30 -18.64
CA GLN A 130 10.71 21.30 -17.54
C GLN A 130 10.25 20.72 -16.17
N GLY A 131 10.57 19.47 -15.90
CA GLY A 131 10.21 18.80 -14.66
C GLY A 131 10.83 19.47 -13.43
N ALA A 132 12.08 19.95 -13.51
CA ALA A 132 12.72 20.71 -12.43
C ALA A 132 11.96 22.00 -12.10
N GLN A 133 11.47 22.72 -13.09
CA GLN A 133 10.64 23.90 -12.89
C GLN A 133 9.29 23.57 -12.25
N ASP A 134 8.67 22.45 -12.65
CA ASP A 134 7.43 21.97 -12.04
C ASP A 134 7.63 21.52 -10.59
N LEU A 135 8.81 20.96 -10.23
CA LEU A 135 9.20 20.70 -8.84
C LEU A 135 9.27 21.98 -8.01
N GLU A 136 9.94 23.01 -8.50
CA GLU A 136 10.03 24.33 -7.84
C GLU A 136 8.65 24.96 -7.65
N LYS A 137 7.78 24.89 -8.67
CA LYS A 137 6.40 25.39 -8.64
C LYS A 137 5.42 24.50 -7.87
N LYS A 138 5.88 23.36 -7.38
CA LYS A 138 5.06 22.35 -6.69
C LYS A 138 3.85 21.91 -7.53
N LEU A 139 4.10 21.50 -8.77
CA LEU A 139 3.09 21.11 -9.75
C LEU A 139 3.24 19.64 -10.16
N ILE A 140 2.13 18.95 -10.29
CA ILE A 140 2.00 17.66 -10.97
C ILE A 140 1.43 17.93 -12.36
N ARG A 141 2.29 17.86 -13.37
CA ARG A 141 1.92 18.08 -14.78
C ARG A 141 2.19 16.82 -15.58
N SER A 142 1.23 16.42 -16.40
CA SER A 142 1.41 15.33 -17.37
C SER A 142 2.45 15.70 -18.43
N VAL A 143 3.24 14.72 -18.87
CA VAL A 143 4.10 14.85 -20.03
C VAL A 143 3.22 14.91 -21.29
N GLY A 144 3.41 15.89 -22.14
CA GLY A 144 2.64 16.04 -23.37
C GLY A 144 1.16 16.36 -23.15
N ASP A 145 0.29 15.82 -24.01
CA ASP A 145 -1.16 16.00 -23.88
C ASP A 145 -1.73 15.10 -22.80
N PRO A 146 -2.37 15.63 -21.73
CA PRO A 146 -2.85 14.84 -20.62
C PRO A 146 -4.00 13.89 -20.98
N ASN A 147 -4.85 14.23 -22.00
CA ASN A 147 -5.94 13.33 -22.39
C ASN A 147 -5.37 12.06 -23.03
N TRP A 148 -4.44 12.22 -23.99
CA TRP A 148 -3.75 11.09 -24.61
C TRP A 148 -3.04 10.24 -23.54
N ARG A 149 -2.34 10.90 -22.64
CA ARG A 149 -1.54 10.24 -21.60
C ARG A 149 -2.40 9.42 -20.63
N PHE A 150 -3.60 9.88 -20.29
CA PHE A 150 -4.54 9.14 -19.46
C PHE A 150 -5.24 8.01 -20.22
N GLN A 151 -5.55 8.20 -21.50
CA GLN A 151 -6.15 7.17 -22.34
C GLN A 151 -5.18 5.99 -22.62
N GLU A 152 -3.88 6.25 -22.67
CA GLU A 152 -2.87 5.18 -22.74
C GLU A 152 -2.86 4.29 -21.49
N ASP A 153 -3.01 4.88 -20.30
CA ASP A 153 -3.09 4.17 -19.02
C ASP A 153 -3.84 5.02 -17.98
N TYR A 154 -5.07 4.67 -17.72
CA TYR A 154 -5.93 5.36 -16.75
C TYR A 154 -5.37 5.33 -15.32
N LEU A 155 -4.46 4.38 -14.98
CA LEU A 155 -3.80 4.38 -13.67
C LEU A 155 -3.04 5.67 -13.40
N ARG A 156 -2.55 6.36 -14.44
CA ARG A 156 -1.85 7.64 -14.30
C ARG A 156 -2.72 8.70 -13.64
N ILE A 157 -4.05 8.62 -13.76
CA ILE A 157 -4.97 9.49 -13.00
C ILE A 157 -4.79 9.26 -11.49
N LEU A 158 -4.82 8.00 -11.03
CA LEU A 158 -4.66 7.68 -9.61
C LEU A 158 -3.25 8.04 -9.12
N ARG A 159 -2.23 7.85 -9.96
CA ARG A 159 -0.85 8.27 -9.67
C ARG A 159 -0.73 9.79 -9.48
N ALA A 160 -1.47 10.60 -10.28
CA ALA A 160 -1.51 12.06 -10.08
C ALA A 160 -2.04 12.43 -8.69
N LEU A 161 -3.12 11.75 -8.23
CA LEU A 161 -3.69 11.97 -6.90
C LEU A 161 -2.69 11.57 -5.81
N ARG A 162 -2.03 10.42 -5.96
CA ARG A 162 -1.02 9.94 -5.02
C ARG A 162 0.16 10.92 -4.92
N PHE A 163 0.73 11.34 -6.03
CA PHE A 163 1.84 12.30 -6.02
C PHE A 163 1.42 13.65 -5.45
N SER A 164 0.21 14.14 -5.79
CA SER A 164 -0.32 15.36 -5.19
C SER A 164 -0.45 15.25 -3.66
N ALA A 165 -0.93 14.12 -3.14
CA ALA A 165 -1.05 13.89 -1.71
C ALA A 165 0.33 13.66 -1.02
N ARG A 166 1.26 12.97 -1.69
CA ARG A 166 2.62 12.68 -1.20
C ARG A 166 3.45 13.94 -1.03
N PHE A 167 3.49 14.79 -2.06
CA PHE A 167 4.36 15.97 -2.10
C PHE A 167 3.64 17.25 -1.67
N GLU A 168 2.33 17.20 -1.46
CA GLU A 168 1.47 18.39 -1.28
C GLU A 168 1.53 19.35 -2.47
N PHE A 169 1.75 18.81 -3.66
CA PHE A 169 1.77 19.55 -4.90
C PHE A 169 0.37 19.71 -5.48
N ARG A 170 0.13 20.83 -6.17
CA ARG A 170 -1.10 21.03 -6.95
C ARG A 170 -1.04 20.25 -8.25
N ILE A 171 -2.15 19.69 -8.68
CA ILE A 171 -2.25 19.16 -10.04
C ILE A 171 -2.44 20.35 -11.00
N HIS A 172 -1.65 20.37 -12.07
CA HIS A 172 -1.76 21.44 -13.09
C HIS A 172 -3.18 21.48 -13.67
N PRO A 173 -3.81 22.68 -13.90
CA PRO A 173 -5.21 22.78 -14.29
C PRO A 173 -5.59 21.90 -15.49
N ARG A 174 -4.83 21.95 -16.59
CA ARG A 174 -5.08 21.09 -17.77
C ARG A 174 -4.99 19.60 -17.47
N THR A 175 -4.06 19.20 -16.58
CA THR A 175 -3.93 17.80 -16.14
C THR A 175 -5.13 17.38 -15.27
N LEU A 176 -5.60 18.27 -14.41
CA LEU A 176 -6.78 18.00 -13.55
C LEU A 176 -8.07 17.92 -14.38
N GLU A 177 -8.25 18.81 -15.34
CA GLU A 177 -9.40 18.81 -16.28
C GLU A 177 -9.43 17.50 -17.07
N ALA A 178 -8.28 17.09 -17.63
CA ALA A 178 -8.17 15.83 -18.35
C ALA A 178 -8.43 14.61 -17.43
N ALA A 179 -7.96 14.63 -16.17
CA ALA A 179 -8.24 13.57 -15.21
C ALA A 179 -9.74 13.43 -14.95
N LYS A 180 -10.46 14.55 -14.78
CA LYS A 180 -11.93 14.57 -14.62
C LYS A 180 -12.64 14.07 -15.86
N ALA A 181 -12.21 14.51 -17.06
CA ALA A 181 -12.80 14.09 -18.32
C ALA A 181 -12.65 12.60 -18.60
N ASN A 182 -11.53 12.00 -18.16
CA ASN A 182 -11.19 10.61 -18.42
C ASN A 182 -11.47 9.68 -17.21
N VAL A 183 -12.12 10.15 -16.15
CA VAL A 183 -12.32 9.40 -14.90
C VAL A 183 -13.06 8.08 -15.10
N GLN A 184 -14.00 8.01 -16.04
CA GLN A 184 -14.75 6.78 -16.33
C GLN A 184 -13.86 5.63 -16.83
N GLY A 185 -12.72 5.95 -17.45
CA GLY A 185 -11.72 4.96 -17.85
C GLY A 185 -11.12 4.16 -16.69
N LEU A 186 -11.19 4.69 -15.46
CA LEU A 186 -10.75 3.96 -14.26
C LEU A 186 -11.48 2.62 -14.08
N ALA A 187 -12.69 2.47 -14.60
CA ALA A 187 -13.44 1.21 -14.55
C ALA A 187 -12.76 0.07 -15.34
N GLN A 188 -11.85 0.37 -16.25
CA GLN A 188 -11.09 -0.61 -17.03
C GLN A 188 -9.87 -1.17 -16.29
N LEU A 189 -9.47 -0.55 -15.18
CA LEU A 189 -8.32 -0.99 -14.41
C LEU A 189 -8.61 -2.28 -13.65
N SER A 190 -7.60 -3.12 -13.46
CA SER A 190 -7.73 -4.25 -12.54
C SER A 190 -7.77 -3.78 -11.09
N ALA A 191 -8.50 -4.52 -10.26
CA ALA A 191 -8.66 -4.20 -8.83
C ALA A 191 -7.29 -4.17 -8.10
N GLU A 192 -6.39 -5.06 -8.49
CA GLU A 192 -5.05 -5.15 -7.91
C GLU A 192 -4.23 -3.86 -8.16
N ARG A 193 -4.27 -3.33 -9.39
CA ARG A 193 -3.58 -2.06 -9.72
C ARG A 193 -4.15 -0.90 -8.93
N VAL A 194 -5.48 -0.84 -8.79
CA VAL A 194 -6.17 0.20 -8.02
C VAL A 194 -5.84 0.08 -6.54
N ARG A 195 -5.88 -1.16 -5.97
CA ARG A 195 -5.47 -1.44 -4.60
C ARG A 195 -4.06 -0.95 -4.33
N ASP A 196 -3.12 -1.32 -5.20
CA ASP A 196 -1.71 -1.00 -5.01
C ASP A 196 -1.46 0.51 -5.04
N GLU A 197 -2.12 1.25 -5.94
CA GLU A 197 -2.05 2.72 -5.95
C GLU A 197 -2.74 3.37 -4.75
N TRP A 198 -3.87 2.82 -4.31
CA TRP A 198 -4.57 3.28 -3.10
C TRP A 198 -3.70 3.08 -1.86
N PHE A 199 -3.16 1.87 -1.67
CA PHE A 199 -2.32 1.53 -0.52
C PHE A 199 -1.01 2.33 -0.51
N LYS A 200 -0.31 2.43 -1.65
CA LYS A 200 0.85 3.34 -1.79
C LYS A 200 0.47 4.80 -1.50
N GLY A 201 -0.74 5.18 -1.85
CA GLY A 201 -1.27 6.51 -1.54
C GLY A 201 -1.39 6.74 -0.04
N ILE A 202 -1.97 5.79 0.70
CA ILE A 202 -2.08 5.86 2.17
C ILE A 202 -0.69 5.89 2.81
N ASP A 203 0.24 5.04 2.37
CA ASP A 203 1.58 4.94 2.95
C ASP A 203 2.40 6.23 2.74
N THR A 204 2.25 6.86 1.58
CA THR A 204 3.14 7.97 1.18
C THR A 204 2.53 9.36 1.28
N ALA A 205 1.20 9.49 1.36
CA ALA A 205 0.54 10.78 1.50
C ALA A 205 0.96 11.49 2.80
N LYS A 206 1.22 12.78 2.75
CA LYS A 206 1.43 13.58 3.97
C LYS A 206 0.18 13.61 4.85
N LYS A 207 -1.00 13.70 4.21
CA LYS A 207 -2.31 13.61 4.83
C LYS A 207 -3.20 12.66 4.03
N VAL A 208 -3.69 11.59 4.67
CA VAL A 208 -4.62 10.64 4.03
C VAL A 208 -5.97 11.30 3.75
N SER A 209 -6.41 12.21 4.62
CA SER A 209 -7.63 13.01 4.39
C SER A 209 -7.57 13.78 3.06
N LYS A 210 -6.40 14.34 2.69
CA LYS A 210 -6.20 15.00 1.41
C LYS A 210 -6.29 14.02 0.23
N LEU A 211 -5.72 12.83 0.36
CA LEU A 211 -5.85 11.78 -0.66
C LEU A 211 -7.31 11.43 -0.91
N VAL A 212 -8.08 11.20 0.16
CA VAL A 212 -9.53 10.89 0.09
C VAL A 212 -10.30 12.04 -0.59
N ALA A 213 -10.00 13.29 -0.25
CA ALA A 213 -10.61 14.46 -0.88
C ALA A 213 -10.33 14.49 -2.39
N LEU A 214 -9.08 14.26 -2.82
CA LEU A 214 -8.71 14.21 -4.23
C LEU A 214 -9.47 13.10 -5.00
N TRP A 215 -9.59 11.91 -4.43
CA TRP A 215 -10.38 10.82 -5.02
C TRP A 215 -11.86 11.19 -5.19
N LYS A 216 -12.41 11.92 -4.21
CA LYS A 216 -13.78 12.43 -4.27
C LYS A 216 -13.94 13.49 -5.35
N ASP A 217 -13.03 14.47 -5.39
CA ASP A 217 -13.13 15.66 -6.24
C ASP A 217 -13.07 15.35 -7.75
N ILE A 218 -12.29 14.33 -8.15
CA ILE A 218 -12.26 13.90 -9.55
C ILE A 218 -13.33 12.86 -9.90
N GLY A 219 -14.04 12.30 -8.90
CA GLY A 219 -15.06 11.27 -9.10
C GLY A 219 -14.55 9.82 -9.02
N ALA A 220 -13.25 9.57 -8.87
CA ALA A 220 -12.66 8.22 -8.78
C ALA A 220 -13.23 7.39 -7.64
N LYS A 221 -13.56 8.04 -6.50
CA LYS A 221 -14.24 7.42 -5.36
C LYS A 221 -15.50 6.65 -5.77
N ARG A 222 -16.34 7.22 -6.64
CA ARG A 222 -17.62 6.62 -7.04
C ARG A 222 -17.45 5.31 -7.82
N ILE A 223 -16.31 5.17 -8.50
CA ILE A 223 -16.02 4.00 -9.36
C ILE A 223 -15.44 2.86 -8.53
N TRP A 224 -14.45 3.16 -7.69
CA TRP A 224 -13.67 2.13 -7.01
C TRP A 224 -13.89 2.03 -5.50
N LEU A 225 -14.17 3.14 -4.83
CA LEU A 225 -14.20 3.24 -3.37
C LEU A 225 -15.50 3.93 -2.88
N PRO A 226 -16.70 3.53 -3.36
CA PRO A 226 -17.95 4.21 -3.03
C PRO A 226 -18.25 4.18 -1.52
N GLU A 227 -17.76 3.18 -0.79
CA GLU A 227 -17.93 3.03 0.65
C GLU A 227 -17.10 4.01 1.49
N LEU A 228 -16.12 4.72 0.91
CA LEU A 228 -15.33 5.68 1.68
C LEU A 228 -16.22 6.75 2.30
N GLY A 229 -16.09 6.93 3.61
CA GLY A 229 -16.76 7.95 4.39
C GLY A 229 -15.92 9.19 4.64
N ASP A 230 -15.99 9.70 5.87
CA ASP A 230 -15.21 10.82 6.35
C ASP A 230 -13.81 10.36 6.78
N ALA A 231 -12.79 11.15 6.40
CA ALA A 231 -11.39 10.90 6.70
C ALA A 231 -10.78 11.96 7.64
N THR A 232 -11.58 12.75 8.35
CA THR A 232 -11.10 13.90 9.11
C THR A 232 -10.11 13.53 10.21
N ASN A 233 -10.28 12.38 10.85
CA ASN A 233 -9.48 11.96 12.01
C ASN A 233 -8.35 10.96 11.67
N VAL A 234 -8.25 10.48 10.42
CA VAL A 234 -7.33 9.40 10.07
C VAL A 234 -5.86 9.83 10.01
N ASP A 235 -5.59 11.12 9.82
CA ASP A 235 -4.21 11.62 9.69
C ASP A 235 -3.39 11.48 10.98
N LYS A 236 -4.04 11.23 12.11
CA LYS A 236 -3.41 11.00 13.42
C LYS A 236 -3.13 9.53 13.70
N LEU A 237 -3.68 8.63 12.91
CA LEU A 237 -3.54 7.19 13.08
C LEU A 237 -2.23 6.68 12.48
N PRO A 238 -1.64 5.60 13.02
CA PRO A 238 -0.50 4.92 12.42
C PRO A 238 -0.78 4.49 10.97
N ARG A 239 0.27 4.43 10.16
CA ARG A 239 0.19 4.05 8.75
C ARG A 239 0.06 2.53 8.60
N ASP A 240 -1.14 2.06 8.37
CA ASP A 240 -1.47 0.73 7.90
C ASP A 240 -2.59 0.88 6.85
N PRO A 241 -2.33 0.56 5.57
CA PRO A 241 -3.30 0.80 4.50
C PRO A 241 -4.62 0.07 4.69
N VAL A 242 -4.61 -1.15 5.22
CA VAL A 242 -5.82 -1.95 5.49
C VAL A 242 -6.62 -1.32 6.63
N VAL A 243 -5.95 -1.02 7.74
CA VAL A 243 -6.59 -0.44 8.93
C VAL A 243 -7.17 0.94 8.61
N LEU A 244 -6.39 1.84 7.97
CA LEU A 244 -6.88 3.17 7.63
C LEU A 244 -8.05 3.11 6.63
N THR A 245 -7.97 2.22 5.61
CA THR A 245 -9.09 1.99 4.70
C THR A 245 -10.33 1.53 5.46
N ALA A 246 -10.17 0.61 6.41
CA ALA A 246 -11.29 0.11 7.21
C ALA A 246 -11.88 1.18 8.13
N TYR A 247 -11.06 2.06 8.71
CA TYR A 247 -11.57 3.18 9.54
C TYR A 247 -12.35 4.22 8.72
N ILE A 248 -11.97 4.44 7.46
CA ILE A 248 -12.65 5.41 6.58
C ILE A 248 -13.92 4.81 5.95
N ALA A 249 -13.91 3.52 5.65
CA ALA A 249 -14.99 2.88 4.90
C ALA A 249 -16.23 2.63 5.75
N LYS A 250 -17.42 2.84 5.18
CA LYS A 250 -18.72 2.47 5.82
C LYS A 250 -18.89 0.95 5.87
N ASP A 251 -18.48 0.26 4.82
CA ASP A 251 -18.43 -1.21 4.73
C ASP A 251 -17.01 -1.63 4.30
N PRO A 252 -16.10 -1.83 5.29
CA PRO A 252 -14.72 -2.19 4.99
C PRO A 252 -14.57 -3.54 4.30
N ALA A 253 -15.38 -4.53 4.67
CA ALA A 253 -15.26 -5.88 4.11
C ALA A 253 -15.60 -5.88 2.62
N SER A 254 -16.70 -5.22 2.21
CA SER A 254 -17.09 -5.10 0.80
C SER A 254 -16.03 -4.33 -0.02
N LEU A 255 -15.47 -3.25 0.55
CA LEU A 255 -14.44 -2.47 -0.13
C LEU A 255 -13.16 -3.27 -0.34
N LEU A 256 -12.65 -3.94 0.71
CA LEU A 256 -11.43 -4.74 0.63
C LEU A 256 -11.61 -5.97 -0.29
N THR A 257 -12.80 -6.56 -0.31
CA THR A 257 -13.15 -7.63 -1.26
C THR A 257 -13.10 -7.13 -2.71
N ARG A 258 -13.68 -5.95 -3.00
CA ARG A 258 -13.62 -5.33 -4.34
C ARG A 258 -12.18 -5.05 -4.77
N LEU A 259 -11.32 -4.62 -3.85
CA LEU A 259 -9.89 -4.41 -4.10
C LEU A 259 -9.08 -5.71 -4.17
N LYS A 260 -9.72 -6.88 -4.06
CA LYS A 260 -9.08 -8.19 -4.06
C LYS A 260 -7.94 -8.30 -3.04
N CYS A 261 -8.19 -7.80 -1.85
CA CYS A 261 -7.30 -7.99 -0.71
C CYS A 261 -7.30 -9.46 -0.24
N SER A 262 -6.33 -9.85 0.58
CA SER A 262 -6.29 -11.18 1.16
C SER A 262 -7.48 -11.42 2.09
N ASN A 263 -7.87 -12.69 2.30
CA ASN A 263 -8.93 -13.04 3.25
C ASN A 263 -8.60 -12.50 4.66
N ARG A 264 -7.33 -12.55 5.07
CA ARG A 264 -6.87 -11.96 6.33
C ARG A 264 -7.16 -10.47 6.42
N ASP A 265 -6.89 -9.71 5.36
CA ASP A 265 -7.15 -8.27 5.35
C ASP A 265 -8.65 -7.96 5.35
N ILE A 266 -9.45 -8.77 4.66
CA ILE A 266 -10.91 -8.64 4.65
C ILE A 266 -11.48 -8.90 6.06
N GLU A 267 -10.97 -9.92 6.78
CA GLU A 267 -11.39 -10.21 8.15
C GLU A 267 -10.97 -9.09 9.11
N ARG A 268 -9.74 -8.54 8.99
CA ARG A 268 -9.32 -7.34 9.72
C ARG A 268 -10.30 -6.19 9.48
N GLY A 269 -10.61 -5.93 8.22
CA GLY A 269 -11.57 -4.88 7.84
C GLY A 269 -12.97 -5.11 8.44
N ARG A 270 -13.46 -6.35 8.39
CA ARG A 270 -14.76 -6.74 8.98
C ARG A 270 -14.79 -6.50 10.49
N ALA A 271 -13.74 -6.91 11.20
CA ALA A 271 -13.62 -6.71 12.63
C ALA A 271 -13.61 -5.21 12.99
N ILE A 272 -12.81 -4.40 12.27
CA ILE A 272 -12.77 -2.96 12.46
C ILE A 272 -14.16 -2.34 12.20
N GLY A 273 -14.81 -2.71 11.11
CA GLY A 273 -16.15 -2.22 10.76
C GLY A 273 -17.20 -2.53 11.82
N LYS A 274 -17.08 -3.70 12.46
CA LYS A 274 -18.00 -4.13 13.54
C LYS A 274 -17.73 -3.41 14.86
N TRP A 275 -16.47 -3.20 15.23
CA TRP A 275 -16.10 -2.88 16.60
C TRP A 275 -15.56 -1.46 16.82
N ARG A 276 -15.18 -0.70 15.77
CA ARG A 276 -14.56 0.62 15.89
C ARG A 276 -15.40 1.67 16.65
N ASP A 277 -16.72 1.48 16.71
CA ASP A 277 -17.64 2.37 17.39
C ASP A 277 -18.21 1.73 18.69
N HIS A 278 -17.72 0.53 19.06
CA HIS A 278 -18.21 -0.30 20.17
C HIS A 278 -17.09 -0.70 21.11
N TYR A 279 -16.48 0.28 21.78
CA TYR A 279 -15.46 0.06 22.80
C TYR A 279 -16.10 -0.24 24.16
N PRO A 280 -15.44 -1.05 25.03
CA PRO A 280 -15.96 -1.36 26.36
C PRO A 280 -15.88 -0.14 27.30
N ASP A 281 -16.69 -0.14 28.36
CA ASP A 281 -16.47 0.79 29.48
C ASP A 281 -15.11 0.45 30.14
N SER A 282 -14.16 1.38 30.03
CA SER A 282 -12.79 1.22 30.55
C SER A 282 -12.69 1.10 32.08
N ARG A 283 -13.77 1.37 32.81
CA ARG A 283 -13.85 1.24 34.27
C ARG A 283 -14.32 -0.14 34.72
N ASP A 284 -14.83 -0.95 33.80
CA ASP A 284 -15.36 -2.29 34.07
C ASP A 284 -14.44 -3.36 33.45
N ALA A 285 -13.63 -3.98 34.29
CA ALA A 285 -12.68 -5.01 33.85
C ALA A 285 -13.35 -6.24 33.23
N ALA A 286 -14.57 -6.60 33.67
CA ALA A 286 -15.31 -7.72 33.10
C ALA A 286 -15.76 -7.41 31.68
N ARG A 287 -16.27 -6.19 31.44
CA ARG A 287 -16.62 -5.73 30.08
C ARG A 287 -15.41 -5.63 29.18
N VAL A 288 -14.26 -5.22 29.70
CA VAL A 288 -13.00 -5.22 28.92
C VAL A 288 -12.59 -6.64 28.54
N ARG A 289 -12.66 -7.60 29.47
CA ARG A 289 -12.36 -9.03 29.16
C ARG A 289 -13.33 -9.59 28.12
N LYS A 290 -14.63 -9.32 28.27
CA LYS A 290 -15.64 -9.76 27.30
C LYS A 290 -15.34 -9.20 25.90
N TRP A 291 -15.06 -7.90 25.82
CA TRP A 291 -14.70 -7.26 24.56
C TRP A 291 -13.42 -7.85 23.95
N LEU A 292 -12.39 -8.12 24.77
CA LEU A 292 -11.15 -8.79 24.30
C LEU A 292 -11.43 -10.18 23.74
N SER A 293 -12.30 -10.95 24.41
CA SER A 293 -12.74 -12.27 23.97
C SER A 293 -13.48 -12.20 22.63
N ASP A 294 -14.45 -11.27 22.50
CA ASP A 294 -15.30 -11.12 21.32
C ASP A 294 -14.54 -10.60 20.10
N VAL A 295 -13.57 -9.71 20.29
CA VAL A 295 -12.72 -9.12 19.23
C VAL A 295 -11.60 -10.09 18.81
N GLY A 296 -11.06 -10.86 19.74
CA GLY A 296 -10.01 -11.84 19.47
C GLY A 296 -8.70 -11.21 18.96
N GLU A 297 -8.15 -11.76 17.87
CA GLU A 297 -6.84 -11.36 17.32
C GLU A 297 -6.79 -9.94 16.76
N HIS A 298 -7.94 -9.31 16.52
CA HIS A 298 -8.02 -7.96 15.90
C HIS A 298 -7.98 -6.80 16.89
N VAL A 299 -7.76 -7.08 18.19
CA VAL A 299 -7.74 -6.05 19.24
C VAL A 299 -6.74 -4.94 18.94
N ASP A 300 -5.54 -5.29 18.49
CA ASP A 300 -4.49 -4.29 18.25
C ASP A 300 -4.83 -3.35 17.09
N ASP A 301 -5.50 -3.81 16.05
CA ASP A 301 -6.03 -2.98 14.97
C ASP A 301 -7.09 -1.98 15.49
N LEU A 302 -7.92 -2.39 16.44
CA LEU A 302 -8.93 -1.53 17.05
C LEU A 302 -8.34 -0.52 18.04
N LEU A 303 -7.29 -0.90 18.76
CA LEU A 303 -6.62 0.01 19.70
C LEU A 303 -5.97 1.21 18.99
N ILE A 304 -5.72 1.13 17.69
CA ILE A 304 -5.23 2.25 16.85
C ILE A 304 -6.18 3.46 16.96
N GLY A 305 -7.49 3.23 16.88
CA GLY A 305 -8.52 4.29 16.97
C GLY A 305 -9.10 4.51 18.37
N ALA A 306 -8.72 3.69 19.36
CA ALA A 306 -9.29 3.74 20.71
C ALA A 306 -8.81 4.98 21.50
N ALA A 307 -9.65 5.47 22.39
CA ALA A 307 -9.28 6.51 23.36
C ALA A 307 -8.27 5.98 24.42
N ASP A 308 -7.49 6.87 25.01
CA ASP A 308 -6.47 6.51 26.01
C ASP A 308 -6.99 5.70 27.20
N PRO A 309 -8.18 6.00 27.77
CA PRO A 309 -8.72 5.19 28.87
C PRO A 309 -8.94 3.73 28.47
N VAL A 310 -9.42 3.48 27.26
CA VAL A 310 -9.63 2.12 26.74
C VAL A 310 -8.30 1.40 26.56
N ARG A 311 -7.31 2.06 25.93
CA ARG A 311 -5.97 1.50 25.77
C ARG A 311 -5.33 1.11 27.10
N LYS A 312 -5.44 1.97 28.12
CA LYS A 312 -4.92 1.68 29.46
C LYS A 312 -5.65 0.52 30.12
N ALA A 313 -6.98 0.47 30.04
CA ALA A 313 -7.77 -0.62 30.61
C ALA A 313 -7.45 -1.98 29.95
N VAL A 314 -7.33 -1.99 28.62
CA VAL A 314 -6.91 -3.20 27.89
C VAL A 314 -5.51 -3.65 28.31
N ALA A 315 -4.54 -2.73 28.43
CA ALA A 315 -3.19 -3.07 28.88
C ALA A 315 -3.19 -3.65 30.31
N GLN A 316 -3.98 -3.08 31.24
CA GLN A 316 -4.13 -3.58 32.61
C GLN A 316 -4.73 -4.98 32.66
N VAL A 317 -5.79 -5.22 31.89
CA VAL A 317 -6.42 -6.55 31.82
C VAL A 317 -5.49 -7.57 31.20
N ARG A 318 -4.82 -7.24 30.08
CA ARG A 318 -3.83 -8.15 29.44
C ARG A 318 -2.67 -8.53 30.37
N ALA A 319 -2.21 -7.60 31.21
CA ALA A 319 -1.13 -7.84 32.16
C ALA A 319 -1.49 -8.90 33.25
N GLN A 320 -2.78 -9.16 33.45
CA GLN A 320 -3.27 -10.18 34.38
C GLN A 320 -3.36 -11.57 33.74
N HIS A 321 -3.10 -11.68 32.43
CA HIS A 321 -3.22 -12.94 31.64
C HIS A 321 -4.53 -13.68 31.87
N PRO A 322 -5.72 -13.03 31.80
CA PRO A 322 -6.98 -13.70 32.08
C PRO A 322 -7.33 -14.71 30.98
N PRO A 323 -8.11 -15.74 31.29
CA PRO A 323 -8.71 -16.62 30.29
C PRO A 323 -9.65 -15.80 29.39
N LEU A 324 -9.40 -15.80 28.08
CA LEU A 324 -10.16 -15.02 27.09
C LEU A 324 -10.81 -15.88 26.00
N ALA A 325 -10.45 -17.18 25.93
CA ALA A 325 -10.96 -18.08 24.90
C ALA A 325 -11.33 -19.44 25.50
N LEU A 326 -12.14 -20.23 24.80
CA LEU A 326 -12.56 -21.57 25.24
C LEU A 326 -11.37 -22.50 25.57
N LYS A 327 -10.27 -22.34 24.85
CA LYS A 327 -9.02 -23.11 25.09
C LYS A 327 -8.35 -22.77 26.43
N ASP A 328 -8.68 -21.63 27.03
CA ASP A 328 -8.08 -21.14 28.29
C ASP A 328 -8.87 -21.61 29.52
N LEU A 329 -10.03 -22.26 29.31
CA LEU A 329 -10.82 -22.84 30.39
C LEU A 329 -10.10 -24.02 31.05
N ALA A 330 -10.27 -24.19 32.39
CA ALA A 330 -9.72 -25.31 33.16
C ALA A 330 -10.41 -26.65 32.87
N VAL A 331 -11.43 -26.68 32.00
CA VAL A 331 -12.14 -27.88 31.53
C VAL A 331 -12.16 -27.93 30.00
N ARG A 332 -12.26 -29.14 29.47
CA ARG A 332 -12.37 -29.44 28.04
C ARG A 332 -13.71 -30.10 27.74
N GLY A 333 -14.05 -30.22 26.44
CA GLY A 333 -15.27 -30.89 26.01
C GLY A 333 -15.45 -32.30 26.59
N ASP A 334 -14.36 -33.10 26.67
CA ASP A 334 -14.39 -34.44 27.23
C ASP A 334 -14.74 -34.45 28.72
N ASP A 335 -14.30 -33.44 29.47
CA ASP A 335 -14.65 -33.31 30.90
C ASP A 335 -16.16 -33.06 31.07
N LEU A 336 -16.75 -32.25 30.19
CA LEU A 336 -18.18 -31.96 30.21
C LEU A 336 -19.02 -33.19 29.83
N ILE A 337 -18.57 -33.96 28.83
CA ILE A 337 -19.20 -35.24 28.44
C ILE A 337 -19.17 -36.23 29.62
N ALA A 338 -18.03 -36.35 30.31
CA ALA A 338 -17.89 -37.17 31.48
C ALA A 338 -18.78 -36.71 32.66
N ALA A 339 -19.12 -35.41 32.72
CA ALA A 339 -20.05 -34.82 33.69
C ALA A 339 -21.53 -34.94 33.27
N GLY A 340 -21.84 -35.51 32.10
CA GLY A 340 -23.21 -35.82 31.66
C GLY A 340 -23.75 -34.92 30.56
N VAL A 341 -22.96 -33.99 30.00
CA VAL A 341 -23.37 -33.20 28.85
C VAL A 341 -23.42 -34.06 27.58
N ARG A 342 -24.48 -33.92 26.79
CA ARG A 342 -24.63 -34.67 25.55
C ARG A 342 -23.55 -34.30 24.56
N PRO A 343 -22.85 -35.28 23.93
CA PRO A 343 -21.89 -35.01 22.87
C PRO A 343 -22.53 -34.25 21.72
N GLY A 344 -21.81 -33.25 21.15
CA GLY A 344 -22.28 -32.46 20.05
C GLY A 344 -22.41 -30.96 20.38
N PRO A 345 -23.42 -30.25 19.82
CA PRO A 345 -23.60 -28.81 20.02
C PRO A 345 -23.71 -28.36 21.48
N ASP A 346 -24.36 -29.20 22.32
CA ASP A 346 -24.57 -28.93 23.77
C ASP A 346 -23.25 -28.66 24.49
N VAL A 347 -22.16 -29.39 24.12
CA VAL A 347 -20.82 -29.18 24.69
C VAL A 347 -20.28 -27.77 24.33
N GLY A 348 -20.46 -27.33 23.10
CA GLY A 348 -20.05 -26.00 22.66
C GLY A 348 -20.79 -24.87 23.38
N GLU A 349 -22.10 -25.03 23.55
CA GLU A 349 -22.94 -24.08 24.28
C GLU A 349 -22.58 -24.03 25.78
N ALA A 350 -22.33 -25.17 26.39
CA ALA A 350 -21.88 -25.27 27.80
C ALA A 350 -20.52 -24.58 27.97
N LEU A 351 -19.53 -24.85 27.11
CA LEU A 351 -18.23 -24.16 27.17
C LEU A 351 -18.35 -22.64 26.98
N ALA A 352 -19.21 -22.20 26.08
CA ALA A 352 -19.42 -20.76 25.85
C ALA A 352 -20.02 -20.08 27.10
N ARG A 353 -21.02 -20.70 27.72
CA ARG A 353 -21.62 -20.21 28.99
C ARG A 353 -20.60 -20.17 30.12
N LEU A 354 -19.78 -21.23 30.27
CA LEU A 354 -18.72 -21.28 31.29
C LEU A 354 -17.67 -20.19 31.04
N LEU A 355 -17.31 -19.91 29.77
CA LEU A 355 -16.41 -18.82 29.43
C LEU A 355 -16.99 -17.47 29.84
N ASP A 356 -18.27 -17.21 29.62
CA ASP A 356 -18.93 -15.96 30.05
C ASP A 356 -18.82 -15.77 31.58
N GLU A 357 -19.04 -16.82 32.38
CA GLU A 357 -18.86 -16.77 33.84
C GLU A 357 -17.39 -16.46 34.25
N VAL A 358 -16.43 -17.02 33.54
CA VAL A 358 -14.99 -16.79 33.77
C VAL A 358 -14.57 -15.39 33.33
N LEU A 359 -15.15 -14.85 32.25
CA LEU A 359 -14.88 -13.48 31.80
C LEU A 359 -15.40 -12.45 32.80
N GLU A 360 -16.49 -12.75 33.54
CA GLU A 360 -16.94 -11.90 34.64
C GLU A 360 -15.98 -11.98 35.83
N ASP A 361 -15.58 -13.18 36.23
CA ASP A 361 -14.68 -13.42 37.35
C ASP A 361 -13.66 -14.53 37.04
N PRO A 362 -12.41 -14.17 36.67
CA PRO A 362 -11.36 -15.14 36.32
C PRO A 362 -11.01 -16.16 37.45
N SER A 363 -11.32 -15.83 38.70
CA SER A 363 -11.08 -16.76 39.82
C SER A 363 -11.92 -18.04 39.75
N ARG A 364 -13.03 -17.97 38.98
CA ARG A 364 -13.93 -19.10 38.71
C ARG A 364 -13.34 -20.11 37.73
N ASN A 365 -12.20 -19.84 37.09
CA ASN A 365 -11.57 -20.78 36.16
C ASN A 365 -10.84 -21.90 36.87
N THR A 366 -11.58 -22.66 37.62
CA THR A 366 -11.12 -23.90 38.29
C THR A 366 -11.97 -25.08 37.83
N ARG A 367 -11.35 -26.28 37.73
CA ARG A 367 -12.05 -27.48 37.25
C ARG A 367 -13.30 -27.78 38.11
N ASP A 368 -13.16 -27.70 39.42
CA ASP A 368 -14.24 -28.04 40.35
C ASP A 368 -15.43 -27.08 40.23
N TYR A 369 -15.15 -25.77 40.16
CA TYR A 369 -16.18 -24.79 39.95
C TYR A 369 -16.91 -24.98 38.62
N LEU A 370 -16.15 -25.10 37.51
CA LEU A 370 -16.73 -25.21 36.18
C LEU A 370 -17.57 -26.50 36.03
N LEU A 371 -17.14 -27.64 36.57
CA LEU A 371 -17.93 -28.88 36.56
C LEU A 371 -19.18 -28.78 37.43
N SER A 372 -19.19 -27.99 38.49
CA SER A 372 -20.39 -27.76 39.32
C SER A 372 -21.49 -26.92 38.62
N ARG A 373 -21.17 -26.32 37.48
CA ARG A 373 -22.06 -25.42 36.68
C ARG A 373 -22.67 -26.10 35.45
N VAL A 374 -22.34 -27.38 35.24
CA VAL A 374 -22.77 -28.18 34.07
C VAL A 374 -24.04 -28.96 34.33
#